data_f9ad0e63423b726d2b860330c91a4af5
#
_entry.id   f9ad0e63423b726d2b860330c91a4af5
#
_cell.length_a   1.000
_cell.length_b   1.000
_cell.length_c   1.000
_cell.angle_alpha   90.00
_cell.angle_beta   90.00
_cell.angle_gamma   90.00
#
_symmetry.space_group_name_H-M   'P 1'
#
loop_
_entity.id
_entity.type
_entity.pdbx_description
1 polymer ?
#
loop_
_entity_poly.entity_id
_entity_poly.type
_entity_poly.pdbx_seq_one_letter_code
_entity_poly.pdbx_strand_id
1 'polypeptide(L)'
;MHILIAPNAFKNSLTASEAANVIQQGLQLSTLNCTSNCFPIADGGDGTGSLIIEKCNGKMVRKEVLDPLGRKINSQIGLIDGGKTAVIEMADSSGLRLLKRDELNPLITSSFGTGELIKFALDKDVDKIIIAMGDSATVDGGWRCFVSSVNLIQQSTFN
;
A
#
# COMPACT_ATOMS: atom_id res chain seq x y z
N MET A 1 -21.15 -23.83 -15.80
CA MET A 1 -20.13 -22.84 -16.20
C MET A 1 -19.41 -22.38 -14.96
N HIS A 2 -18.08 -22.16 -15.03
CA HIS A 2 -17.30 -21.59 -13.93
C HIS A 2 -16.83 -20.18 -14.29
N ILE A 3 -16.98 -19.21 -13.37
CA ILE A 3 -16.65 -17.79 -13.57
C ILE A 3 -15.58 -17.39 -12.56
N LEU A 4 -14.44 -16.90 -13.06
CA LEU A 4 -13.43 -16.24 -12.24
C LEU A 4 -13.71 -14.72 -12.20
N ILE A 5 -13.84 -14.15 -11.01
CA ILE A 5 -14.15 -12.73 -10.78
C ILE A 5 -12.85 -12.06 -10.31
N ALA A 6 -12.20 -11.31 -11.20
CA ALA A 6 -10.88 -10.72 -10.96
C ALA A 6 -10.87 -9.19 -11.21
N PRO A 7 -11.64 -8.41 -10.45
CA PRO A 7 -11.64 -6.96 -10.59
C PRO A 7 -10.42 -6.34 -9.90
N ASN A 8 -10.02 -5.16 -10.37
CA ASN A 8 -9.24 -4.19 -9.60
C ASN A 8 -10.19 -3.28 -8.79
N ALA A 9 -9.64 -2.41 -7.97
CA ALA A 9 -10.40 -1.42 -7.21
C ALA A 9 -11.11 -0.41 -8.14
N PHE A 10 -12.31 0.01 -7.74
CA PHE A 10 -13.03 1.13 -8.36
C PHE A 10 -12.66 2.39 -7.59
N LYS A 11 -11.78 3.22 -8.16
CA LYS A 11 -11.21 4.40 -7.48
C LYS A 11 -12.28 5.23 -6.79
N ASN A 12 -12.04 5.56 -5.53
CA ASN A 12 -12.94 6.33 -4.65
C ASN A 12 -14.32 5.69 -4.38
N SER A 13 -14.52 4.40 -4.68
CA SER A 13 -15.81 3.73 -4.53
C SER A 13 -15.68 2.38 -3.80
N LEU A 14 -15.06 1.39 -4.42
CA LEU A 14 -14.96 0.03 -3.88
C LEU A 14 -13.51 -0.46 -3.93
N THR A 15 -13.10 -1.19 -2.92
CA THR A 15 -11.87 -1.98 -2.96
C THR A 15 -12.02 -3.15 -3.96
N ALA A 16 -10.91 -3.73 -4.39
CA ALA A 16 -10.94 -4.89 -5.29
C ALA A 16 -11.72 -6.07 -4.67
N SER A 17 -11.58 -6.30 -3.36
CA SER A 17 -12.30 -7.35 -2.63
C SER A 17 -13.80 -7.07 -2.56
N GLU A 18 -14.22 -5.84 -2.25
CA GLU A 18 -15.63 -5.44 -2.25
C GLU A 18 -16.26 -5.57 -3.63
N ALA A 19 -15.57 -5.10 -4.67
CA ALA A 19 -16.03 -5.23 -6.06
C ALA A 19 -16.22 -6.69 -6.46
N ALA A 20 -15.27 -7.57 -6.12
CA ALA A 20 -15.39 -9.00 -6.38
C ALA A 20 -16.60 -9.62 -5.69
N ASN A 21 -16.83 -9.27 -4.42
CA ASN A 21 -17.95 -9.76 -3.63
C ASN A 21 -19.30 -9.29 -4.18
N VAL A 22 -19.43 -8.03 -4.57
CA VAL A 22 -20.68 -7.50 -5.16
C VAL A 22 -20.99 -8.20 -6.49
N ILE A 23 -19.99 -8.41 -7.35
CA ILE A 23 -20.15 -9.15 -8.61
C ILE A 23 -20.61 -10.60 -8.32
N GLN A 24 -19.98 -11.26 -7.34
CA GLN A 24 -20.35 -12.62 -6.95
C GLN A 24 -21.80 -12.70 -6.45
N GLN A 25 -22.21 -11.76 -5.60
CA GLN A 25 -23.60 -11.68 -5.13
C GLN A 25 -24.59 -11.48 -6.29
N GLY A 26 -24.26 -10.59 -7.25
CA GLY A 26 -25.08 -10.40 -8.45
C GLY A 26 -25.23 -11.68 -9.28
N LEU A 27 -24.16 -12.47 -9.42
CA LEU A 27 -24.23 -13.77 -10.10
C LEU A 27 -25.11 -14.77 -9.35
N GLN A 28 -25.03 -14.81 -8.03
CA GLN A 28 -25.85 -15.70 -7.19
C GLN A 28 -27.36 -15.36 -7.27
N LEU A 29 -27.69 -14.09 -7.43
CA LEU A 29 -29.08 -13.62 -7.59
C LEU A 29 -29.59 -13.77 -9.02
N SER A 30 -28.71 -14.06 -9.98
CA SER A 30 -29.10 -14.26 -11.40
C SER A 30 -29.69 -15.67 -11.63
N THR A 31 -30.31 -15.84 -12.77
CA THR A 31 -30.81 -17.15 -13.24
C THR A 31 -29.70 -18.03 -13.84
N LEU A 32 -28.46 -17.58 -13.84
CA LEU A 32 -27.33 -18.30 -14.41
C LEU A 32 -26.95 -19.50 -13.52
N ASN A 33 -26.94 -20.69 -14.09
CA ASN A 33 -26.39 -21.87 -13.42
C ASN A 33 -24.87 -21.87 -13.55
N CYS A 34 -24.19 -21.22 -12.59
CA CYS A 34 -22.74 -21.11 -12.56
C CYS A 34 -22.17 -21.23 -11.15
N THR A 35 -20.91 -21.62 -11.07
CA THR A 35 -20.07 -21.47 -9.87
C THR A 35 -19.13 -20.30 -10.10
N SER A 36 -18.70 -19.61 -9.02
CA SER A 36 -17.78 -18.47 -9.14
C SER A 36 -16.74 -18.45 -8.03
N ASN A 37 -15.56 -17.98 -8.37
CA ASN A 37 -14.48 -17.70 -7.40
C ASN A 37 -14.05 -16.23 -7.53
N CYS A 38 -13.89 -15.57 -6.38
CA CYS A 38 -13.32 -14.23 -6.30
C CYS A 38 -11.80 -14.30 -6.26
N PHE A 39 -11.14 -13.57 -7.16
CA PHE A 39 -9.70 -13.40 -7.23
C PHE A 39 -9.38 -11.92 -7.48
N PRO A 40 -9.62 -11.04 -6.50
CA PRO A 40 -9.32 -9.61 -6.66
C PRO A 40 -7.85 -9.40 -7.01
N ILE A 41 -7.60 -8.49 -7.94
CA ILE A 41 -6.25 -8.14 -8.43
C ILE A 41 -5.90 -6.71 -8.03
N ALA A 42 -4.60 -6.38 -8.12
CA ALA A 42 -4.09 -5.05 -7.86
C ALA A 42 -2.95 -4.73 -8.83
N ASP A 43 -2.70 -3.44 -9.06
CA ASP A 43 -1.73 -2.92 -10.04
C ASP A 43 -0.55 -2.17 -9.43
N GLY A 44 -0.38 -2.28 -8.13
CA GLY A 44 0.63 -1.54 -7.37
C GLY A 44 0.13 -0.23 -6.76
N GLY A 45 -1.12 0.17 -7.06
CA GLY A 45 -1.76 1.35 -6.49
C GLY A 45 -2.40 1.11 -5.14
N ASP A 46 -3.28 2.04 -4.74
CA ASP A 46 -3.98 2.05 -3.46
C ASP A 46 -4.75 0.73 -3.21
N GLY A 47 -4.52 0.12 -2.06
CA GLY A 47 -5.10 -1.16 -1.66
C GLY A 47 -4.30 -2.41 -2.06
N THR A 48 -3.23 -2.28 -2.84
CA THR A 48 -2.36 -3.41 -3.23
C THR A 48 -1.72 -4.08 -2.02
N GLY A 49 -1.15 -3.27 -1.13
CA GLY A 49 -0.51 -3.77 0.10
C GLY A 49 -1.50 -4.52 0.97
N SER A 50 -2.67 -3.92 1.20
CA SER A 50 -3.74 -4.53 1.98
C SER A 50 -4.19 -5.88 1.42
N LEU A 51 -4.34 -5.98 0.08
CA LEU A 51 -4.71 -7.22 -0.57
C LEU A 51 -3.67 -8.33 -0.39
N ILE A 52 -2.37 -8.00 -0.55
CA ILE A 52 -1.26 -8.95 -0.34
C ILE A 52 -1.26 -9.44 1.10
N ILE A 53 -1.38 -8.52 2.07
CA ILE A 53 -1.36 -8.85 3.50
C ILE A 53 -2.53 -9.76 3.87
N GLU A 54 -3.73 -9.46 3.38
CA GLU A 54 -4.92 -10.30 3.57
C GLU A 54 -4.71 -11.72 3.02
N LYS A 55 -4.23 -11.83 1.77
CA LYS A 55 -4.03 -13.13 1.10
C LYS A 55 -2.91 -13.97 1.73
N CYS A 56 -1.92 -13.32 2.32
CA CYS A 56 -0.82 -13.98 3.01
C CYS A 56 -1.06 -14.18 4.52
N ASN A 57 -2.26 -13.88 5.03
CA ASN A 57 -2.58 -13.90 6.47
C ASN A 57 -1.57 -13.10 7.31
N GLY A 58 -1.14 -11.96 6.78
CA GLY A 58 -0.17 -11.07 7.40
C GLY A 58 -0.74 -10.24 8.54
N LYS A 59 0.15 -9.47 9.17
CA LYS A 59 -0.21 -8.54 10.25
C LYS A 59 0.13 -7.11 9.86
N MET A 60 -0.77 -6.17 10.16
CA MET A 60 -0.52 -4.73 10.01
C MET A 60 0.20 -4.20 11.25
N VAL A 61 1.22 -3.36 11.03
CA VAL A 61 1.96 -2.66 12.08
C VAL A 61 1.97 -1.17 11.76
N ARG A 62 1.52 -0.35 12.70
CA ARG A 62 1.40 1.10 12.52
C ARG A 62 2.70 1.83 12.89
N LYS A 63 2.92 2.96 12.22
CA LYS A 63 4.04 3.87 12.45
C LYS A 63 3.62 5.32 12.13
N GLU A 64 3.99 6.26 13.00
CA GLU A 64 3.91 7.69 12.68
C GLU A 64 5.03 8.04 11.71
N VAL A 65 4.67 8.65 10.56
CA VAL A 65 5.58 9.08 9.50
C VAL A 65 5.13 10.44 8.95
N LEU A 66 5.91 11.02 8.04
CA LEU A 66 5.54 12.25 7.35
C LEU A 66 4.69 11.96 6.09
N ASP A 67 3.70 12.80 5.86
CA ASP A 67 2.94 12.84 4.59
C ASP A 67 3.74 13.57 3.48
N PRO A 68 3.22 13.67 2.25
CA PRO A 68 3.93 14.36 1.16
C PRO A 68 4.30 15.82 1.43
N LEU A 69 3.60 16.49 2.34
CA LEU A 69 3.84 17.89 2.73
C LEU A 69 4.60 18.04 4.06
N GLY A 70 5.10 16.93 4.64
CA GLY A 70 5.85 16.95 5.89
C GLY A 70 5.01 17.00 7.16
N ARG A 71 3.71 16.72 7.08
CA ARG A 71 2.82 16.64 8.25
C ARG A 71 2.87 15.22 8.83
N LYS A 72 2.79 15.10 10.15
CA LYS A 72 2.75 13.80 10.83
C LYS A 72 1.42 13.09 10.58
N ILE A 73 1.50 11.85 10.15
CA ILE A 73 0.36 10.97 9.93
C ILE A 73 0.64 9.57 10.50
N ASN A 74 -0.41 8.84 10.81
CA ASN A 74 -0.32 7.42 11.12
C ASN A 74 -0.40 6.63 9.81
N SER A 75 0.68 5.94 9.49
CA SER A 75 0.77 5.01 8.37
C SER A 75 1.03 3.59 8.88
N GLN A 76 1.28 2.63 7.97
CA GLN A 76 1.42 1.23 8.33
C GLN A 76 2.28 0.46 7.35
N ILE A 77 2.81 -0.67 7.81
CA ILE A 77 3.39 -1.73 6.97
C ILE A 77 2.70 -3.04 7.26
N GLY A 78 2.70 -3.95 6.30
CA GLY A 78 2.31 -5.34 6.52
C GLY A 78 3.53 -6.20 6.80
N LEU A 79 3.38 -7.20 7.66
CA LEU A 79 4.36 -8.26 7.85
C LEU A 79 3.75 -9.59 7.45
N ILE A 80 4.36 -10.26 6.50
CA ILE A 80 3.99 -11.59 5.99
C ILE A 80 5.15 -12.58 6.17
N ASP A 81 4.97 -13.83 5.80
CA ASP A 81 6.00 -14.90 5.90
C ASP A 81 6.59 -15.00 7.31
N GLY A 82 5.73 -15.03 8.33
CA GLY A 82 6.17 -15.10 9.72
C GLY A 82 6.91 -13.84 10.21
N GLY A 83 6.76 -12.71 9.52
CA GLY A 83 7.42 -11.44 9.83
C GLY A 83 8.72 -11.22 9.06
N LYS A 84 9.08 -12.09 8.13
CA LYS A 84 10.31 -12.01 7.35
C LYS A 84 10.18 -11.15 6.08
N THR A 85 8.97 -10.87 5.65
CA THR A 85 8.71 -9.98 4.51
C THR A 85 7.84 -8.81 4.95
N ALA A 86 8.30 -7.58 4.69
CA ALA A 86 7.50 -6.37 4.84
C ALA A 86 6.80 -6.01 3.53
N VAL A 87 5.55 -5.59 3.62
CA VAL A 87 4.78 -5.03 2.51
C VAL A 87 4.50 -3.56 2.83
N ILE A 88 4.95 -2.67 1.97
CA ILE A 88 4.80 -1.22 2.10
C ILE A 88 3.98 -0.72 0.91
N GLU A 89 2.94 0.02 1.19
CA GLU A 89 2.18 0.74 0.18
C GLU A 89 2.61 2.21 0.18
N MET A 90 3.24 2.67 -0.91
CA MET A 90 3.75 4.04 -1.02
C MET A 90 2.62 5.07 -0.85
N ALA A 91 1.42 4.75 -1.32
CA ALA A 91 0.24 5.59 -1.17
C ALA A 91 -0.16 5.86 0.28
N ASP A 92 0.23 4.99 1.24
CA ASP A 92 -0.06 5.15 2.66
C ASP A 92 0.73 6.27 3.35
N SER A 93 1.84 6.72 2.74
CA SER A 93 2.69 7.80 3.28
C SER A 93 3.01 8.89 2.27
N SER A 94 2.95 8.59 0.97
CA SER A 94 3.33 9.52 -0.10
C SER A 94 2.28 9.60 -1.22
N GLY A 95 1.03 9.19 -0.93
CA GLY A 95 -0.05 9.06 -1.90
C GLY A 95 -0.85 10.33 -2.15
N LEU A 96 -1.46 10.39 -3.35
CA LEU A 96 -2.36 11.48 -3.77
C LEU A 96 -3.56 11.67 -2.84
N ARG A 97 -4.08 10.57 -2.25
CA ARG A 97 -5.24 10.59 -1.35
C ARG A 97 -5.01 11.34 -0.02
N LEU A 98 -3.75 11.59 0.33
CA LEU A 98 -3.35 12.32 1.53
C LEU A 98 -3.42 13.85 1.34
N LEU A 99 -3.61 14.31 0.10
CA LEU A 99 -3.61 15.70 -0.29
C LEU A 99 -4.99 16.17 -0.72
N LYS A 100 -5.32 17.41 -0.38
CA LYS A 100 -6.47 18.11 -0.95
C LYS A 100 -6.14 18.53 -2.38
N ARG A 101 -7.18 18.86 -3.16
CA ARG A 101 -7.01 19.25 -4.56
C ARG A 101 -6.13 20.49 -4.77
N ASP A 102 -6.19 21.43 -3.85
CA ASP A 102 -5.40 22.67 -3.83
C ASP A 102 -3.96 22.48 -3.29
N GLU A 103 -3.68 21.33 -2.67
CA GLU A 103 -2.36 20.94 -2.19
C GLU A 103 -1.54 20.14 -3.24
N LEU A 104 -2.15 19.78 -4.37
CA LEU A 104 -1.50 18.99 -5.42
C LEU A 104 -0.43 19.81 -6.15
N ASN A 105 0.81 19.74 -5.67
CA ASN A 105 1.96 20.40 -6.27
C ASN A 105 3.19 19.46 -6.24
N PRO A 106 3.55 18.84 -7.37
CA PRO A 106 4.64 17.87 -7.43
C PRO A 106 6.02 18.48 -7.12
N LEU A 107 6.18 19.80 -7.16
CA LEU A 107 7.45 20.47 -6.87
C LEU A 107 7.78 20.51 -5.38
N ILE A 108 6.78 20.37 -4.50
CA ILE A 108 6.95 20.45 -3.05
C ILE A 108 6.67 19.13 -2.32
N THR A 109 5.96 18.21 -2.97
CA THR A 109 5.66 16.90 -2.38
C THR A 109 6.88 16.00 -2.28
N SER A 110 6.91 15.15 -1.28
CA SER A 110 8.08 14.36 -0.89
C SER A 110 7.74 12.91 -0.62
N SER A 111 8.61 12.00 -1.07
CA SER A 111 8.56 10.57 -0.75
C SER A 111 9.25 10.22 0.60
N PHE A 112 9.58 11.21 1.44
CA PHE A 112 10.31 11.01 2.69
C PHE A 112 9.62 10.01 3.63
N GLY A 113 8.31 10.10 3.82
CA GLY A 113 7.54 9.19 4.68
C GLY A 113 7.59 7.73 4.23
N THR A 114 7.68 7.47 2.92
CA THR A 114 7.93 6.11 2.41
C THR A 114 9.29 5.59 2.86
N GLY A 115 10.33 6.44 2.87
CA GLY A 115 11.65 6.11 3.41
C GLY A 115 11.62 5.79 4.90
N GLU A 116 10.79 6.50 5.69
CA GLU A 116 10.58 6.20 7.11
C GLU A 116 9.92 4.83 7.31
N LEU A 117 8.98 4.43 6.43
CA LEU A 117 8.37 3.09 6.45
C LEU A 117 9.40 2.00 6.09
N ILE A 118 10.26 2.25 5.10
CA ILE A 118 11.34 1.33 4.73
C ILE A 118 12.29 1.14 5.92
N LYS A 119 12.75 2.25 6.55
CA LYS A 119 13.58 2.18 7.73
C LYS A 119 12.90 1.39 8.85
N PHE A 120 11.62 1.66 9.10
CA PHE A 120 10.85 0.94 10.12
C PHE A 120 10.75 -0.56 9.82
N ALA A 121 10.63 -0.97 8.55
CA ALA A 121 10.66 -2.36 8.15
C ALA A 121 12.04 -3.00 8.43
N LEU A 122 13.13 -2.29 8.10
CA LEU A 122 14.49 -2.75 8.39
C LEU A 122 14.73 -2.93 9.89
N ASP A 123 14.19 -2.05 10.73
CA ASP A 123 14.27 -2.16 12.20
C ASP A 123 13.47 -3.36 12.75
N LYS A 124 12.66 -4.03 11.92
CA LYS A 124 11.95 -5.28 12.25
C LYS A 124 12.71 -6.55 11.83
N ASP A 125 13.95 -6.40 11.35
CA ASP A 125 14.80 -7.52 10.91
C ASP A 125 14.14 -8.38 9.82
N VAL A 126 13.52 -7.70 8.83
CA VAL A 126 12.93 -8.38 7.67
C VAL A 126 14.00 -8.75 6.64
N ASP A 127 13.80 -9.88 5.97
CA ASP A 127 14.71 -10.35 4.91
C ASP A 127 14.33 -9.78 3.53
N LYS A 128 13.07 -9.32 3.38
CA LYS A 128 12.52 -8.82 2.11
C LYS A 128 11.57 -7.66 2.34
N ILE A 129 11.59 -6.72 1.40
CA ILE A 129 10.63 -5.61 1.35
C ILE A 129 9.95 -5.61 -0.03
N ILE A 130 8.62 -5.62 -0.04
CA ILE A 130 7.78 -5.42 -1.22
C ILE A 130 7.20 -4.02 -1.13
N ILE A 131 7.40 -3.21 -2.17
CA ILE A 131 6.88 -1.84 -2.24
C ILE A 131 5.86 -1.76 -3.39
N ALA A 132 4.61 -1.44 -3.05
CA ALA A 132 3.58 -1.09 -4.00
C ALA A 132 3.70 0.42 -4.33
N MET A 133 4.04 0.77 -5.58
CA MET A 133 4.51 2.12 -5.95
C MET A 133 3.46 2.97 -6.68
N GLY A 134 2.23 2.51 -6.80
CA GLY A 134 1.17 3.27 -7.48
C GLY A 134 0.59 4.40 -6.64
N ASP A 135 -0.20 5.26 -7.29
CA ASP A 135 -0.93 6.40 -6.70
C ASP A 135 -0.07 7.40 -5.88
N SER A 136 1.22 7.52 -6.23
CA SER A 136 2.15 8.48 -5.63
C SER A 136 1.80 9.92 -5.97
N ALA A 137 1.94 10.82 -4.99
CA ALA A 137 1.84 12.28 -5.15
C ALA A 137 3.18 12.95 -5.49
N THR A 138 4.27 12.20 -5.64
CA THR A 138 5.63 12.72 -5.68
C THR A 138 6.30 12.46 -7.03
N VAL A 139 7.20 13.38 -7.44
CA VAL A 139 8.05 13.27 -8.63
C VAL A 139 9.52 13.50 -8.27
N ASP A 140 9.92 13.29 -7.03
CA ASP A 140 11.27 13.48 -6.51
C ASP A 140 12.24 12.34 -6.89
N GLY A 141 11.82 11.43 -7.78
CA GLY A 141 12.61 10.28 -8.23
C GLY A 141 12.96 9.30 -7.11
N GLY A 142 12.24 9.36 -5.97
CA GLY A 142 12.55 8.56 -4.77
C GLY A 142 13.77 9.05 -3.99
N TRP A 143 14.37 10.19 -4.38
CA TRP A 143 15.56 10.72 -3.72
C TRP A 143 15.32 10.96 -2.21
N ARG A 144 14.20 11.58 -1.86
CA ARG A 144 13.88 11.85 -0.45
C ARG A 144 13.56 10.58 0.32
N CYS A 145 12.97 9.58 -0.32
CA CYS A 145 12.80 8.24 0.24
C CYS A 145 14.16 7.61 0.56
N PHE A 146 15.10 7.64 -0.38
CA PHE A 146 16.45 7.13 -0.19
C PHE A 146 17.20 7.86 0.93
N VAL A 147 17.20 9.21 0.92
CA VAL A 147 17.86 10.02 1.97
C VAL A 147 17.28 9.73 3.34
N SER A 148 15.96 9.59 3.47
CA SER A 148 15.31 9.24 4.73
C SER A 148 15.78 7.89 5.25
N SER A 149 15.79 6.85 4.42
CA SER A 149 16.21 5.50 4.82
C SER A 149 17.70 5.45 5.20
N VAL A 150 18.59 6.09 4.44
CA VAL A 150 20.04 6.06 4.67
C VAL A 150 20.46 6.89 5.89
N ASN A 151 20.00 8.14 6.02
CA ASN A 151 20.35 8.99 7.16
C ASN A 151 19.89 8.39 8.49
N LEU A 152 18.73 7.76 8.52
CA LEU A 152 18.23 7.10 9.72
C LEU A 152 19.00 5.81 10.05
N ILE A 153 19.54 5.10 9.06
CA ILE A 153 20.40 3.93 9.27
C ILE A 153 21.75 4.39 9.88
N GLN A 154 22.36 5.45 9.38
CA GLN A 154 23.61 5.97 9.92
C GLN A 154 23.49 6.42 11.38
N GLN A 155 22.37 7.01 11.79
CA GLN A 155 22.16 7.39 13.20
C GLN A 155 22.01 6.19 14.14
N SER A 156 21.53 5.05 13.68
CA SER A 156 21.39 3.83 14.51
C SER A 156 22.68 3.03 14.68
N THR A 157 23.72 3.30 13.89
CA THR A 157 25.03 2.61 13.97
C THR A 157 26.04 3.30 14.87
N PHE A 158 25.73 4.49 15.41
CA PHE A 158 26.62 5.30 16.27
C PHE A 158 26.11 5.47 17.72
N ASN A 159 25.16 4.65 18.17
CA ASN A 159 24.71 4.59 19.56
C ASN A 159 25.14 3.24 20.19
#